data_d504823a286eca1c847b319b1e2955c0
#
_entry.id   d504823a286eca1c847b319b1e2955c0
#
_cell.length_a   1.000
_cell.length_b   1.000
_cell.length_c   1.000
_cell.angle_alpha   90.00
_cell.angle_beta   90.00
_cell.angle_gamma   90.00
#
_symmetry.space_group_name_H-M   'P 1'
#
loop_
_entity.id
_entity.type
_entity.pdbx_description
1 polymer ?
#
loop_
_entity_poly.entity_id
_entity_poly.type
_entity_poly.pdbx_seq_one_letter_code
_entity_poly.pdbx_strand_id
1 'polypeptide(L)'
;GWRISALNNGTAEFENATIRGTMKTAVFEKETVNAVGGQLYVANSTVLSGSGTISASFNTMSVDNVSGFTGSYGGEGEILSLKKINPTGFTTEYVLVQSASRTDPSSDTDFSGKLFVVRGYNNGLVGDSGSLGDSPNPAQDYEPGQVVVSTGITGSGFIRINANPTDVTTPYIDIVERTGSGIYDVELKARLGDLSGLSSAKVGTRGGFGLFTERAFLTKDVTVGTLGTEHVTVTSGSIKFLDNETVRAELRGDTWTIGGAFGDTSDTVKIDGDGVTIFGNDASTGVFVTDDSVEIKSDGDNDKLTLNNSGMVVTADGSTVASFGSTVTI
;
A
#
# COMPACT_ATOMS: atom_id res chain seq x y z
N GLY A 1 20.76 39.42 -10.03
CA GLY A 1 21.02 39.75 -11.43
C GLY A 1 20.26 38.81 -12.39
N TRP A 2 20.26 39.14 -13.66
CA TRP A 2 19.70 38.28 -14.71
C TRP A 2 20.58 38.31 -15.95
N ARG A 3 20.62 37.22 -16.71
CA ARG A 3 21.35 37.13 -17.97
C ARG A 3 20.60 36.21 -18.94
N ILE A 4 20.53 36.61 -20.20
CA ILE A 4 20.12 35.78 -21.32
C ILE A 4 21.28 35.68 -22.29
N SER A 5 21.75 34.47 -22.57
CA SER A 5 22.89 34.23 -23.45
C SER A 5 22.50 33.38 -24.66
N ALA A 6 22.68 33.93 -25.85
CA ALA A 6 22.50 33.16 -27.09
C ALA A 6 23.67 32.18 -27.36
N LEU A 7 24.81 32.37 -26.70
CA LEU A 7 26.04 31.58 -26.91
C LEU A 7 26.01 30.21 -26.23
N ASN A 8 25.11 30.00 -25.22
CA ASN A 8 24.98 28.76 -24.47
C ASN A 8 23.61 28.12 -24.72
N ASN A 9 23.25 27.86 -25.95
CA ASN A 9 21.98 27.25 -26.35
C ASN A 9 20.74 27.92 -25.76
N GLY A 10 20.77 29.25 -25.60
CA GLY A 10 19.65 30.01 -25.08
C GLY A 10 19.50 29.98 -23.56
N THR A 11 20.59 29.91 -22.81
CA THR A 11 20.54 29.90 -21.34
C THR A 11 20.07 31.26 -20.78
N ALA A 12 19.09 31.22 -19.87
CA ALA A 12 18.67 32.33 -19.04
C ALA A 12 19.03 32.05 -17.58
N GLU A 13 19.74 32.96 -16.95
CA GLU A 13 20.09 32.89 -15.52
C GLU A 13 19.37 34.01 -14.77
N PHE A 14 18.68 33.67 -13.70
CA PHE A 14 18.01 34.61 -12.81
C PHE A 14 18.44 34.33 -11.36
N GLU A 15 18.79 35.36 -10.64
CA GLU A 15 19.05 35.27 -9.19
C GLU A 15 17.74 35.00 -8.43
N ASN A 16 16.66 35.65 -8.84
CA ASN A 16 15.32 35.45 -8.32
C ASN A 16 14.31 35.53 -9.48
N ALA A 17 13.37 34.58 -9.55
CA ALA A 17 12.26 34.62 -10.48
C ALA A 17 10.95 34.33 -9.76
N THR A 18 9.96 35.21 -9.93
CA THR A 18 8.58 35.00 -9.47
C THR A 18 7.70 34.74 -10.68
N ILE A 19 7.18 33.52 -10.77
CA ILE A 19 6.31 33.07 -11.87
C ILE A 19 4.90 32.95 -11.32
N ARG A 20 3.97 33.79 -11.79
CA ARG A 20 2.56 33.79 -11.39
C ARG A 20 1.65 32.90 -12.25
N GLY A 21 2.23 32.13 -13.12
CA GLY A 21 1.56 31.21 -14.01
C GLY A 21 2.25 29.85 -14.02
N THR A 22 2.19 29.19 -15.16
CA THR A 22 2.78 27.86 -15.34
C THR A 22 4.21 27.99 -15.83
N MET A 23 5.13 27.26 -15.21
CA MET A 23 6.48 27.02 -15.71
C MET A 23 6.52 25.66 -16.41
N LYS A 24 6.75 25.65 -17.73
CA LYS A 24 6.99 24.42 -18.53
C LYS A 24 8.50 24.20 -18.66
N THR A 25 8.97 23.00 -18.33
CA THR A 25 10.35 22.58 -18.53
C THR A 25 10.42 21.09 -18.84
N ALA A 26 11.32 20.70 -19.73
CA ALA A 26 11.54 19.29 -20.05
C ALA A 26 12.29 18.55 -18.93
N VAL A 27 13.18 19.25 -18.24
CA VAL A 27 13.91 18.75 -17.05
C VAL A 27 13.89 19.85 -16.00
N PHE A 28 13.55 19.50 -14.77
CA PHE A 28 13.60 20.39 -13.63
C PHE A 28 14.61 19.85 -12.62
N GLU A 29 15.76 20.53 -12.49
CA GLU A 29 16.77 20.24 -11.48
C GLU A 29 16.74 21.30 -10.40
N LYS A 30 16.72 20.87 -9.15
CA LYS A 30 16.73 21.78 -7.99
C LYS A 30 17.45 21.15 -6.80
N GLU A 31 18.27 21.96 -6.12
CA GLU A 31 18.94 21.57 -4.88
C GLU A 31 17.97 21.34 -3.71
N THR A 32 16.90 22.13 -3.64
CA THR A 32 15.87 21.99 -2.59
C THR A 32 14.46 22.21 -3.16
N VAL A 33 13.56 21.26 -3.02
CA VAL A 33 12.15 21.41 -3.37
C VAL A 33 11.35 21.72 -2.11
N ASN A 34 10.86 22.95 -1.98
CA ASN A 34 9.88 23.31 -0.96
C ASN A 34 8.49 23.29 -1.62
N ALA A 35 7.68 22.26 -1.37
CA ALA A 35 6.30 22.25 -1.79
C ALA A 35 5.49 23.16 -0.87
N VAL A 36 4.87 24.21 -1.43
CA VAL A 36 3.98 25.11 -0.71
C VAL A 36 2.55 24.62 -0.90
N GLY A 37 1.84 24.40 0.19
CA GLY A 37 0.43 23.98 0.16
C GLY A 37 0.16 22.57 0.70
N GLY A 38 1.19 21.84 1.13
CA GLY A 38 1.04 20.62 1.92
C GLY A 38 0.55 19.36 1.17
N GLN A 39 0.08 19.47 -0.07
CA GLN A 39 -0.39 18.33 -0.86
C GLN A 39 0.18 18.31 -2.27
N LEU A 40 0.64 17.13 -2.71
CA LEU A 40 1.07 16.86 -4.08
C LEU A 40 0.24 15.69 -4.63
N TYR A 41 -0.30 15.88 -5.84
CA TYR A 41 -0.97 14.82 -6.60
C TYR A 41 -0.09 14.41 -7.77
N VAL A 42 0.14 13.11 -7.92
CA VAL A 42 0.78 12.51 -9.09
C VAL A 42 -0.31 11.78 -9.87
N ALA A 43 -0.73 12.39 -10.95
CA ALA A 43 -1.81 11.92 -11.82
C ALA A 43 -1.64 12.55 -13.20
N ASN A 44 -2.41 12.10 -14.19
CA ASN A 44 -2.51 12.82 -15.46
C ASN A 44 -3.06 14.24 -15.20
N SER A 45 -2.43 15.23 -15.81
CA SER A 45 -2.80 16.64 -15.59
C SER A 45 -2.58 17.47 -16.82
N THR A 46 -3.32 18.55 -16.93
CA THR A 46 -3.18 19.56 -17.97
C THR A 46 -3.44 20.95 -17.41
N VAL A 47 -3.30 21.95 -18.23
CA VAL A 47 -3.54 23.36 -17.87
C VAL A 47 -4.59 23.92 -18.84
N LEU A 48 -5.54 24.67 -18.28
CA LEU A 48 -6.51 25.40 -19.09
C LEU A 48 -5.80 26.44 -19.95
N SER A 49 -6.13 26.45 -21.22
CA SER A 49 -5.56 27.37 -22.22
C SER A 49 -6.62 28.26 -22.83
N GLY A 50 -6.18 29.25 -23.62
CA GLY A 50 -7.07 30.20 -24.29
C GLY A 50 -6.81 31.64 -23.85
N SER A 51 -7.60 32.58 -24.40
CA SER A 51 -7.41 34.02 -24.19
C SER A 51 -8.47 34.68 -23.31
N GLY A 52 -9.31 33.91 -22.66
CA GLY A 52 -10.38 34.43 -21.79
C GLY A 52 -10.89 33.44 -20.78
N THR A 53 -11.74 33.91 -19.88
CA THR A 53 -12.36 33.12 -18.82
C THR A 53 -13.17 31.96 -19.39
N ILE A 54 -12.94 30.76 -18.89
CA ILE A 54 -13.74 29.58 -19.19
C ILE A 54 -14.95 29.60 -18.27
N SER A 55 -16.09 30.01 -18.82
CA SER A 55 -17.31 30.17 -18.05
C SER A 55 -17.84 28.83 -17.53
N ALA A 56 -18.44 28.87 -16.35
CA ALA A 56 -19.17 27.77 -15.74
C ALA A 56 -20.25 27.15 -16.65
N SER A 57 -20.81 27.95 -17.56
CA SER A 57 -21.85 27.50 -18.50
C SER A 57 -21.33 26.74 -19.72
N PHE A 58 -19.99 26.67 -19.92
CA PHE A 58 -19.40 25.99 -21.07
C PHE A 58 -19.03 24.54 -20.74
N ASN A 59 -19.49 23.61 -21.57
CA ASN A 59 -19.14 22.20 -21.49
C ASN A 59 -17.87 21.85 -22.32
N THR A 60 -17.10 22.85 -22.67
CA THR A 60 -15.86 22.69 -23.43
C THR A 60 -14.76 23.48 -22.75
N MET A 61 -13.64 22.82 -22.51
CA MET A 61 -12.44 23.37 -21.87
C MET A 61 -11.27 23.27 -22.85
N SER A 62 -10.69 24.40 -23.24
CA SER A 62 -9.43 24.38 -23.99
C SER A 62 -8.28 24.08 -23.05
N VAL A 63 -7.38 23.19 -23.45
CA VAL A 63 -6.25 22.75 -22.63
C VAL A 63 -4.95 22.68 -23.45
N ASP A 64 -3.83 22.82 -22.77
CA ASP A 64 -2.51 22.76 -23.39
C ASP A 64 -2.14 21.35 -23.86
N ASN A 65 -2.70 20.33 -23.24
CA ASN A 65 -2.42 18.95 -23.60
C ASN A 65 -3.68 18.09 -23.35
N VAL A 66 -4.14 17.42 -24.39
CA VAL A 66 -5.25 16.45 -24.33
C VAL A 66 -4.79 15.00 -24.34
N SER A 67 -3.48 14.76 -24.43
CA SER A 67 -2.94 13.39 -24.49
C SER A 67 -3.16 12.66 -23.17
N GLY A 68 -3.62 11.43 -23.27
CA GLY A 68 -3.83 10.56 -22.12
C GLY A 68 -5.15 10.77 -21.38
N PHE A 69 -5.99 11.74 -21.78
CA PHE A 69 -7.33 11.86 -21.23
C PHE A 69 -8.31 10.93 -21.96
N THR A 70 -9.02 10.15 -21.17
CA THR A 70 -10.00 9.18 -21.67
C THR A 70 -11.41 9.69 -21.48
N GLY A 71 -12.13 9.86 -22.57
CA GLY A 71 -13.54 10.23 -22.57
C GLY A 71 -14.42 9.03 -22.86
N SER A 72 -15.63 9.03 -22.31
CA SER A 72 -16.67 8.09 -22.67
C SER A 72 -18.00 8.82 -22.77
N TYR A 73 -18.51 8.93 -23.99
CA TYR A 73 -19.82 9.54 -24.20
C TYR A 73 -20.92 8.60 -23.70
N GLY A 74 -21.60 9.04 -22.65
CA GLY A 74 -22.66 8.25 -22.03
C GLY A 74 -22.22 7.11 -21.11
N GLY A 75 -20.94 7.08 -20.71
CA GLY A 75 -20.37 6.02 -19.86
C GLY A 75 -19.37 6.53 -18.85
N GLU A 76 -18.46 5.64 -18.46
CA GLU A 76 -17.40 5.89 -17.47
C GLU A 76 -16.24 6.66 -18.12
N GLY A 77 -16.30 7.98 -18.16
CA GLY A 77 -15.18 8.84 -18.53
C GLY A 77 -14.27 9.14 -17.37
N GLU A 78 -13.13 9.74 -17.68
CA GLU A 78 -12.17 10.20 -16.68
C GLU A 78 -12.74 11.37 -15.88
N ILE A 79 -12.58 11.35 -14.56
CA ILE A 79 -13.04 12.43 -13.69
C ILE A 79 -11.84 13.33 -13.36
N LEU A 80 -12.00 14.61 -13.67
CA LEU A 80 -10.99 15.63 -13.42
C LEU A 80 -11.41 16.50 -12.24
N SER A 81 -10.43 17.00 -11.51
CA SER A 81 -10.58 17.92 -10.39
C SER A 81 -9.93 19.27 -10.72
N LEU A 82 -10.67 20.33 -10.52
CA LEU A 82 -10.21 21.71 -10.63
C LEU A 82 -10.37 22.41 -9.29
N LYS A 83 -9.35 23.10 -8.82
CA LYS A 83 -9.40 23.85 -7.55
C LYS A 83 -9.33 25.34 -7.82
N LYS A 84 -10.32 26.09 -7.36
CA LYS A 84 -10.34 27.55 -7.39
C LYS A 84 -10.01 28.11 -6.02
N ILE A 85 -9.03 29.00 -5.96
CA ILE A 85 -8.66 29.69 -4.73
C ILE A 85 -9.62 30.84 -4.51
N ASN A 86 -10.17 30.93 -3.32
CA ASN A 86 -11.07 31.99 -2.84
C ASN A 86 -10.46 32.66 -1.60
N PRO A 87 -10.93 33.84 -1.21
CA PRO A 87 -10.43 34.53 0.00
C PRO A 87 -10.56 33.70 1.30
N THR A 88 -11.49 32.76 1.35
CA THR A 88 -11.78 31.91 2.52
C THR A 88 -11.20 30.49 2.39
N GLY A 89 -10.42 30.18 1.34
CA GLY A 89 -9.88 28.86 1.08
C GLY A 89 -9.91 28.48 -0.39
N PHE A 90 -10.31 27.25 -0.71
CA PHE A 90 -10.51 26.82 -2.09
C PHE A 90 -11.81 26.03 -2.24
N THR A 91 -12.40 26.15 -3.42
CA THR A 91 -13.48 25.27 -3.87
C THR A 91 -12.96 24.30 -4.91
N THR A 92 -13.53 23.09 -4.93
CA THR A 92 -13.18 22.06 -5.89
C THR A 92 -14.39 21.83 -6.80
N GLU A 93 -14.18 21.84 -8.09
CA GLU A 93 -15.12 21.33 -9.08
C GLU A 93 -14.62 20.01 -9.64
N TYR A 94 -15.51 19.04 -9.80
CA TYR A 94 -15.26 17.85 -10.57
C TYR A 94 -15.92 17.94 -11.92
N VAL A 95 -15.26 17.44 -12.95
CA VAL A 95 -15.78 17.37 -14.31
C VAL A 95 -15.57 15.99 -14.89
N LEU A 96 -16.56 15.48 -15.61
CA LEU A 96 -16.48 14.20 -16.33
C LEU A 96 -16.09 14.45 -17.79
N VAL A 97 -15.03 13.81 -18.25
CA VAL A 97 -14.59 13.88 -19.65
C VAL A 97 -15.49 13.02 -20.51
N GLN A 98 -16.16 13.62 -21.47
CA GLN A 98 -16.95 12.91 -22.50
C GLN A 98 -16.14 12.58 -23.73
N SER A 99 -15.29 13.52 -24.16
CA SER A 99 -14.35 13.30 -25.25
C SER A 99 -13.21 14.31 -25.21
N ALA A 100 -12.13 13.99 -25.91
CA ALA A 100 -10.98 14.86 -26.09
C ALA A 100 -10.68 15.00 -27.59
N SER A 101 -10.34 16.20 -28.05
CA SER A 101 -10.01 16.49 -29.45
C SER A 101 -8.81 17.38 -29.53
N ARG A 102 -7.79 16.97 -30.28
CA ARG A 102 -6.60 17.79 -30.56
C ARG A 102 -6.95 18.93 -31.52
N THR A 103 -6.30 20.07 -31.34
CA THR A 103 -6.40 21.20 -32.26
C THR A 103 -5.81 20.85 -33.61
N ASP A 104 -4.64 20.21 -33.60
CA ASP A 104 -3.99 19.69 -34.80
C ASP A 104 -3.64 18.21 -34.61
N PRO A 105 -4.45 17.28 -35.13
CA PRO A 105 -4.17 15.84 -35.05
C PRO A 105 -2.91 15.39 -35.79
N SER A 106 -2.40 16.19 -36.72
CA SER A 106 -1.21 15.86 -37.53
C SER A 106 0.11 16.33 -36.89
N SER A 107 0.06 17.14 -35.84
CA SER A 107 1.25 17.64 -35.15
C SER A 107 1.82 16.59 -34.23
N ASP A 108 3.13 16.35 -34.30
CA ASP A 108 3.85 15.48 -33.35
C ASP A 108 4.35 16.23 -32.11
N THR A 109 4.21 17.54 -32.05
CA THR A 109 4.75 18.41 -30.98
C THR A 109 3.69 19.25 -30.29
N ASP A 110 2.56 19.53 -30.94
CA ASP A 110 1.44 20.26 -30.33
C ASP A 110 0.32 19.29 -29.94
N PHE A 111 0.12 19.13 -28.63
CA PHE A 111 -0.91 18.31 -28.03
C PHE A 111 -2.07 19.14 -27.49
N SER A 112 -2.12 20.44 -27.77
CA SER A 112 -3.22 21.30 -27.36
C SER A 112 -4.55 20.87 -27.97
N GLY A 113 -5.63 21.16 -27.26
CA GLY A 113 -6.94 20.75 -27.74
C GLY A 113 -8.08 21.15 -26.81
N LYS A 114 -9.17 20.43 -26.97
CA LYS A 114 -10.40 20.65 -26.22
C LYS A 114 -10.83 19.36 -25.51
N LEU A 115 -11.19 19.51 -24.25
CA LEU A 115 -11.93 18.51 -23.50
C LEU A 115 -13.41 18.89 -23.52
N PHE A 116 -14.26 17.97 -23.95
CA PHE A 116 -15.72 18.08 -23.84
C PHE A 116 -16.11 17.38 -22.55
N VAL A 117 -16.74 18.11 -21.63
CA VAL A 117 -16.93 17.68 -20.25
C VAL A 117 -18.35 17.93 -19.76
N VAL A 118 -18.76 17.15 -18.77
CA VAL A 118 -19.90 17.51 -17.91
C VAL A 118 -19.35 18.32 -16.75
N ARG A 119 -19.79 19.56 -16.63
CA ARG A 119 -19.38 20.51 -15.57
C ARG A 119 -20.15 20.25 -14.28
N GLY A 120 -19.51 20.54 -13.15
CA GLY A 120 -20.15 20.33 -11.84
C GLY A 120 -20.61 18.90 -11.62
N TYR A 121 -19.85 17.93 -12.14
CA TYR A 121 -20.20 16.52 -12.09
C TYR A 121 -20.27 16.02 -10.65
N ASN A 122 -21.39 15.43 -10.25
CA ASN A 122 -21.67 15.16 -8.83
C ASN A 122 -21.85 13.66 -8.52
N ASN A 123 -22.68 12.93 -9.25
CA ASN A 123 -23.20 11.64 -8.79
C ASN A 123 -22.93 10.41 -9.67
N GLY A 124 -22.17 10.53 -10.73
CA GLY A 124 -21.99 9.41 -11.65
C GLY A 124 -23.22 9.06 -12.49
N LEU A 125 -24.27 9.85 -12.45
CA LEU A 125 -25.41 9.69 -13.35
C LEU A 125 -25.06 10.31 -14.70
N VAL A 126 -25.05 9.50 -15.74
CA VAL A 126 -24.87 9.91 -17.12
C VAL A 126 -25.97 10.93 -17.48
N GLY A 127 -25.56 12.14 -17.85
CA GLY A 127 -26.48 13.22 -18.18
C GLY A 127 -26.82 14.16 -17.02
N ASP A 128 -26.26 13.91 -15.83
CA ASP A 128 -26.35 14.86 -14.74
C ASP A 128 -25.32 15.99 -14.96
N SER A 129 -25.71 16.96 -15.78
CA SER A 129 -25.06 18.26 -15.82
C SER A 129 -25.43 18.96 -14.53
N GLY A 130 -24.57 18.83 -13.50
CA GLY A 130 -24.81 19.55 -12.26
C GLY A 130 -25.23 20.96 -12.57
N SER A 131 -26.40 21.34 -12.08
CA SER A 131 -26.90 22.71 -12.25
C SER A 131 -25.92 23.67 -11.61
N LEU A 132 -25.68 24.81 -12.23
CA LEU A 132 -24.93 25.91 -11.61
C LEU A 132 -25.46 26.16 -10.21
N GLY A 133 -24.68 25.83 -9.19
CA GLY A 133 -25.07 26.02 -7.78
C GLY A 133 -25.39 24.73 -7.01
N ASP A 134 -25.38 23.54 -7.62
CA ASP A 134 -25.58 22.31 -6.86
C ASP A 134 -24.37 22.01 -5.96
N SER A 135 -24.62 21.93 -4.68
CA SER A 135 -23.66 21.51 -3.68
C SER A 135 -23.41 20.00 -3.83
N PRO A 136 -22.17 19.51 -3.64
CA PRO A 136 -21.03 20.21 -3.06
C PRO A 136 -20.03 20.76 -4.09
N ASN A 137 -20.21 20.60 -5.37
CA ASN A 137 -19.22 20.86 -6.41
C ASN A 137 -19.79 21.66 -7.60
N PRO A 138 -20.21 22.93 -7.38
CA PRO A 138 -20.78 23.73 -8.45
C PRO A 138 -19.76 24.03 -9.55
N ALA A 139 -20.24 24.11 -10.79
CA ALA A 139 -19.44 24.61 -11.90
C ALA A 139 -19.00 26.06 -11.64
N GLN A 140 -17.76 26.36 -11.98
CA GLN A 140 -17.12 27.64 -11.68
C GLN A 140 -16.46 28.24 -12.93
N ASP A 141 -16.25 29.55 -12.93
CA ASP A 141 -15.45 30.22 -13.93
C ASP A 141 -13.96 30.03 -13.62
N TYR A 142 -13.18 29.70 -14.62
CA TYR A 142 -11.74 29.50 -14.53
C TYR A 142 -10.98 30.39 -15.49
N GLU A 143 -9.82 30.84 -15.09
CA GLU A 143 -8.90 31.58 -15.95
C GLU A 143 -7.90 30.62 -16.62
N PRO A 144 -7.38 30.97 -17.82
CA PRO A 144 -6.26 30.26 -18.40
C PRO A 144 -5.08 30.16 -17.44
N GLY A 145 -4.36 29.03 -17.49
CA GLY A 145 -3.28 28.72 -16.55
C GLY A 145 -3.73 27.91 -15.32
N GLN A 146 -5.03 27.69 -15.14
CA GLN A 146 -5.53 26.82 -14.07
C GLN A 146 -5.18 25.36 -14.35
N VAL A 147 -4.64 24.67 -13.33
CA VAL A 147 -4.29 23.25 -13.42
C VAL A 147 -5.55 22.40 -13.27
N VAL A 148 -5.63 21.38 -14.12
CA VAL A 148 -6.65 20.34 -14.14
C VAL A 148 -5.98 19.00 -13.84
N VAL A 149 -6.43 18.31 -12.79
CA VAL A 149 -5.82 17.07 -12.31
C VAL A 149 -6.81 15.93 -12.45
N SER A 150 -6.38 14.83 -13.04
CA SER A 150 -7.19 13.61 -13.11
C SER A 150 -7.30 12.94 -11.75
N THR A 151 -8.48 12.42 -11.45
CA THR A 151 -8.69 11.47 -10.37
C THR A 151 -8.91 10.05 -10.89
N GLY A 152 -8.71 9.86 -12.19
CA GLY A 152 -8.74 8.57 -12.85
C GLY A 152 -10.08 8.18 -13.46
N ILE A 153 -10.06 7.04 -14.11
CA ILE A 153 -11.20 6.26 -14.58
C ILE A 153 -11.25 4.97 -13.73
N THR A 154 -12.36 4.28 -13.69
CA THR A 154 -12.51 2.98 -12.98
C THR A 154 -11.36 2.02 -13.32
N GLY A 155 -10.68 1.51 -12.30
CA GLY A 155 -9.48 0.67 -12.41
C GLY A 155 -8.16 1.42 -12.55
N SER A 156 -8.18 2.76 -12.58
CA SER A 156 -6.99 3.62 -12.47
C SER A 156 -7.10 4.52 -11.23
N GLY A 157 -6.17 5.47 -11.05
CA GLY A 157 -6.23 6.34 -9.88
C GLY A 157 -5.11 7.36 -9.83
N PHE A 158 -4.71 7.73 -8.63
CA PHE A 158 -3.68 8.74 -8.39
C PHE A 158 -2.86 8.43 -7.14
N ILE A 159 -1.69 9.06 -7.05
CA ILE A 159 -0.89 9.10 -5.82
C ILE A 159 -1.07 10.46 -5.18
N ARG A 160 -1.31 10.49 -3.88
CA ARG A 160 -1.39 11.70 -3.07
C ARG A 160 -0.33 11.69 -2.00
N ILE A 161 0.51 12.71 -1.98
CA ILE A 161 1.44 12.98 -0.89
C ILE A 161 0.86 14.14 -0.09
N ASN A 162 0.61 13.94 1.19
CA ASN A 162 0.04 14.95 2.06
C ASN A 162 0.96 15.21 3.26
N ALA A 163 1.39 16.45 3.42
CA ALA A 163 2.16 16.93 4.55
C ALA A 163 1.60 18.28 5.06
N ASN A 164 0.28 18.48 4.93
CA ASN A 164 -0.37 19.72 5.36
C ASN A 164 -0.37 19.80 6.90
N PRO A 165 0.24 20.81 7.52
CA PRO A 165 0.32 20.93 8.96
C PRO A 165 -1.03 21.20 9.65
N THR A 166 -2.06 21.57 8.90
CA THR A 166 -3.42 21.74 9.45
C THR A 166 -4.25 20.46 9.46
N ASP A 167 -3.75 19.39 8.81
CA ASP A 167 -4.33 18.06 8.86
C ASP A 167 -3.56 17.23 9.88
N VAL A 168 -4.16 16.94 11.01
CA VAL A 168 -3.54 16.24 12.14
C VAL A 168 -3.25 14.75 11.87
N THR A 169 -3.64 14.26 10.69
CA THR A 169 -3.41 12.87 10.25
C THR A 169 -2.29 12.76 9.22
N THR A 170 -1.40 13.74 9.15
CA THR A 170 -0.28 13.80 8.21
C THR A 170 1.07 13.67 8.95
N PRO A 171 2.19 13.37 8.23
CA PRO A 171 2.31 13.17 6.78
C PRO A 171 2.03 11.74 6.30
N TYR A 172 1.58 11.62 5.04
CA TYR A 172 1.39 10.31 4.40
C TYR A 172 1.51 10.36 2.87
N ILE A 173 1.72 9.18 2.29
CA ILE A 173 1.65 8.89 0.84
C ILE A 173 0.53 7.88 0.65
N ASP A 174 -0.48 8.23 -0.16
CA ASP A 174 -1.60 7.38 -0.53
C ASP A 174 -1.50 6.91 -1.98
N ILE A 175 -1.79 5.65 -2.20
CA ILE A 175 -2.11 5.09 -3.51
C ILE A 175 -3.60 4.82 -3.52
N VAL A 176 -4.31 5.51 -4.40
CA VAL A 176 -5.77 5.52 -4.46
C VAL A 176 -6.22 5.00 -5.82
N GLU A 177 -7.14 4.05 -5.82
CA GLU A 177 -7.80 3.53 -7.02
C GLU A 177 -9.21 4.10 -7.13
N ARG A 178 -9.62 4.44 -8.35
CA ARG A 178 -11.02 4.73 -8.64
C ARG A 178 -11.78 3.43 -8.89
N THR A 179 -12.85 3.24 -8.13
CA THR A 179 -13.65 2.00 -8.14
C THR A 179 -14.98 2.14 -8.87
N GLY A 180 -15.33 3.36 -9.29
CA GLY A 180 -16.58 3.62 -9.98
C GLY A 180 -16.66 5.03 -10.57
N SER A 181 -17.82 5.36 -11.12
CA SER A 181 -18.09 6.62 -11.83
C SER A 181 -18.45 7.79 -10.94
N GLY A 182 -18.72 7.58 -9.66
CA GLY A 182 -18.99 8.67 -8.72
C GLY A 182 -17.71 9.41 -8.33
N ILE A 183 -17.82 10.70 -8.01
CA ILE A 183 -16.65 11.52 -7.62
C ILE A 183 -15.95 11.02 -6.36
N TYR A 184 -16.66 10.31 -5.50
CA TYR A 184 -16.14 9.71 -4.26
C TYR A 184 -15.92 8.20 -4.36
N ASP A 185 -16.14 7.60 -5.54
CA ASP A 185 -15.87 6.18 -5.77
C ASP A 185 -14.37 5.95 -5.92
N VAL A 186 -13.66 6.15 -4.84
CA VAL A 186 -12.22 5.97 -4.72
C VAL A 186 -11.91 5.13 -3.48
N GLU A 187 -10.97 4.20 -3.61
CA GLU A 187 -10.56 3.33 -2.53
C GLU A 187 -9.05 3.47 -2.28
N LEU A 188 -8.67 3.59 -1.02
CA LEU A 188 -7.28 3.57 -0.61
C LEU A 188 -6.73 2.13 -0.71
N LYS A 189 -5.72 1.93 -1.55
CA LYS A 189 -5.06 0.64 -1.74
C LYS A 189 -3.79 0.49 -0.92
N ALA A 190 -3.06 1.59 -0.72
CA ALA A 190 -1.92 1.59 0.19
C ALA A 190 -1.70 2.99 0.79
N ARG A 191 -1.22 3.02 2.03
CA ARG A 191 -0.71 4.22 2.70
C ARG A 191 0.62 3.94 3.36
N LEU A 192 1.58 4.83 3.15
CA LEU A 192 2.81 4.91 3.92
C LEU A 192 2.81 6.24 4.68
N GLY A 193 2.91 6.19 6.00
CA GLY A 193 2.92 7.39 6.84
C GLY A 193 1.99 7.28 8.03
N ASP A 194 1.36 8.38 8.43
CA ASP A 194 0.43 8.39 9.56
C ASP A 194 -0.87 7.65 9.21
N LEU A 195 -1.19 6.64 10.01
CA LEU A 195 -2.37 5.80 9.86
C LEU A 195 -3.55 6.27 10.72
N SER A 196 -3.39 7.34 11.51
CA SER A 196 -4.38 7.79 12.48
C SER A 196 -5.73 8.16 11.86
N GLY A 197 -5.74 8.61 10.60
CA GLY A 197 -6.96 8.93 9.86
C GLY A 197 -7.60 7.73 9.16
N LEU A 198 -7.02 6.51 9.27
CA LEU A 198 -7.59 5.32 8.65
C LEU A 198 -8.58 4.63 9.58
N SER A 199 -9.80 4.47 9.11
CA SER A 199 -10.81 3.63 9.73
C SER A 199 -11.36 2.71 8.66
N SER A 200 -11.11 1.41 8.78
CA SER A 200 -11.71 0.44 7.87
C SER A 200 -12.11 -0.82 8.64
N ALA A 201 -13.14 -1.51 8.13
CA ALA A 201 -13.58 -2.80 8.67
C ALA A 201 -12.48 -3.88 8.61
N LYS A 202 -11.51 -3.73 7.69
CA LYS A 202 -10.40 -4.69 7.51
C LYS A 202 -9.27 -4.51 8.53
N VAL A 203 -9.00 -3.27 8.98
CA VAL A 203 -7.83 -2.96 9.82
C VAL A 203 -8.18 -2.32 11.16
N GLY A 204 -9.44 -1.97 11.39
CA GLY A 204 -9.88 -1.19 12.56
C GLY A 204 -9.30 0.23 12.55
N THR A 205 -9.34 0.88 13.71
CA THR A 205 -8.71 2.19 13.90
C THR A 205 -7.24 1.98 14.29
N ARG A 206 -6.32 2.52 13.49
CA ARG A 206 -4.88 2.46 13.73
C ARG A 206 -4.35 3.87 13.94
N GLY A 207 -3.48 4.03 14.93
CA GLY A 207 -2.76 5.27 15.17
C GLY A 207 -1.28 5.12 14.87
N GLY A 208 -0.60 6.25 14.67
CA GLY A 208 0.84 6.31 14.44
C GLY A 208 1.27 5.98 13.02
N PHE A 209 2.60 5.93 12.82
CA PHE A 209 3.22 5.74 11.51
C PHE A 209 3.32 4.26 11.15
N GLY A 210 3.03 3.94 9.90
CA GLY A 210 3.10 2.57 9.41
C GLY A 210 2.85 2.43 7.91
N LEU A 211 2.74 1.18 7.48
CA LEU A 211 2.35 0.79 6.14
C LEU A 211 0.99 0.08 6.19
N PHE A 212 0.02 0.62 5.47
CA PHE A 212 -1.21 -0.08 5.12
C PHE A 212 -1.16 -0.47 3.65
N THR A 213 -1.44 -1.75 3.34
CA THR A 213 -1.56 -2.26 1.98
C THR A 213 -2.40 -3.53 1.97
N GLU A 214 -3.14 -3.78 0.90
CA GLU A 214 -3.91 -5.02 0.75
C GLU A 214 -3.02 -6.23 0.47
N ARG A 215 -1.86 -6.03 -0.18
CA ARG A 215 -0.90 -7.08 -0.50
C ARG A 215 0.52 -6.56 -0.36
N ALA A 216 1.37 -7.36 0.29
CA ALA A 216 2.80 -7.13 0.34
C ALA A 216 3.54 -8.37 -0.20
N PHE A 217 4.47 -8.17 -1.13
CA PHE A 217 5.36 -9.20 -1.63
C PHE A 217 6.79 -8.86 -1.23
N LEU A 218 7.32 -9.61 -0.28
CA LEU A 218 8.62 -9.39 0.31
C LEU A 218 9.55 -10.55 -0.09
N THR A 219 10.69 -10.25 -0.71
CA THR A 219 11.58 -11.24 -1.31
C THR A 219 12.73 -11.68 -0.40
N LYS A 220 12.87 -11.04 0.75
CA LYS A 220 13.91 -11.32 1.74
C LYS A 220 13.29 -11.43 3.13
N ASP A 221 13.91 -10.82 4.10
CA ASP A 221 13.57 -10.96 5.51
C ASP A 221 12.56 -9.91 5.97
N VAL A 222 11.70 -10.30 6.89
CA VAL A 222 10.82 -9.41 7.64
C VAL A 222 11.13 -9.57 9.12
N THR A 223 11.47 -8.46 9.79
CA THR A 223 11.63 -8.44 11.24
C THR A 223 10.49 -7.65 11.86
N VAL A 224 9.80 -8.24 12.82
CA VAL A 224 8.75 -7.61 13.61
C VAL A 224 9.22 -7.52 15.05
N GLY A 225 9.42 -6.33 15.57
CA GLY A 225 9.98 -6.07 16.89
C GLY A 225 11.32 -5.35 16.80
N THR A 226 12.01 -5.27 17.92
CA THR A 226 13.31 -4.60 18.04
C THR A 226 14.42 -5.64 18.13
N LEU A 227 15.43 -5.55 17.24
CA LEU A 227 16.63 -6.38 17.30
C LEU A 227 17.31 -6.23 18.68
N GLY A 228 17.84 -7.34 19.20
CA GLY A 228 18.46 -7.37 20.53
C GLY A 228 17.46 -7.48 21.70
N THR A 229 16.17 -7.58 21.40
CA THR A 229 15.11 -7.87 22.37
C THR A 229 14.19 -8.95 21.82
N GLU A 230 12.94 -8.99 22.26
CA GLU A 230 11.93 -9.90 21.71
C GLU A 230 11.52 -9.45 20.30
N HIS A 231 11.71 -10.32 19.32
CA HIS A 231 11.31 -10.06 17.93
C HIS A 231 11.02 -11.35 17.16
N VAL A 232 10.33 -11.19 16.03
CA VAL A 232 10.06 -12.27 15.08
C VAL A 232 10.76 -11.95 13.78
N THR A 233 11.51 -12.91 13.25
CA THR A 233 12.12 -12.82 11.92
C THR A 233 11.48 -13.85 11.00
N VAL A 234 10.99 -13.39 9.85
CA VAL A 234 10.48 -14.25 8.77
C VAL A 234 11.48 -14.18 7.61
N THR A 235 12.03 -15.33 7.23
CA THR A 235 12.96 -15.47 6.11
C THR A 235 12.35 -16.36 5.03
N SER A 236 13.06 -16.57 3.92
CA SER A 236 12.64 -17.50 2.87
C SER A 236 12.54 -18.96 3.32
N GLY A 237 13.16 -19.31 4.43
CA GLY A 237 13.26 -20.71 4.89
C GLY A 237 12.71 -20.96 6.30
N SER A 238 12.42 -19.91 7.08
CA SER A 238 11.97 -20.10 8.47
C SER A 238 11.23 -18.90 9.05
N ILE A 239 10.45 -19.17 10.09
CA ILE A 239 9.92 -18.16 11.02
C ILE A 239 10.58 -18.42 12.37
N LYS A 240 11.24 -17.41 12.93
CA LYS A 240 11.91 -17.46 14.21
C LYS A 240 11.32 -16.50 15.21
N PHE A 241 11.16 -16.95 16.43
CA PHE A 241 10.85 -16.15 17.59
C PHE A 241 12.12 -16.05 18.44
N LEU A 242 12.61 -14.83 18.64
CA LEU A 242 13.88 -14.59 19.32
C LEU A 242 13.70 -13.73 20.56
N ASP A 243 14.59 -13.93 21.51
CA ASP A 243 14.75 -13.12 22.72
C ASP A 243 16.25 -12.91 22.93
N ASN A 244 16.73 -11.66 22.88
CA ASN A 244 18.15 -11.30 22.94
C ASN A 244 19.02 -12.13 21.96
N GLU A 245 18.60 -12.19 20.68
CA GLU A 245 19.25 -12.98 19.63
C GLU A 245 19.23 -14.52 19.85
N THR A 246 18.64 -15.00 20.94
CA THR A 246 18.47 -16.42 21.19
C THR A 246 17.14 -16.88 20.60
N VAL A 247 17.19 -17.92 19.78
CA VAL A 247 15.98 -18.52 19.21
C VAL A 247 15.21 -19.25 20.31
N ARG A 248 13.95 -18.87 20.51
CA ARG A 248 13.02 -19.49 21.46
C ARG A 248 12.04 -20.45 20.78
N ALA A 249 11.75 -20.20 19.51
CA ALA A 249 11.02 -21.15 18.67
C ALA A 249 11.36 -20.91 17.21
N GLU A 250 11.31 -21.95 16.40
CA GLU A 250 11.52 -21.89 14.96
C GLU A 250 10.57 -22.82 14.23
N LEU A 251 9.88 -22.29 13.20
CA LEU A 251 9.18 -23.06 12.18
C LEU A 251 10.05 -23.09 10.93
N ARG A 252 10.48 -24.27 10.49
CA ARG A 252 11.33 -24.45 9.33
C ARG A 252 10.93 -25.73 8.57
N GLY A 253 10.58 -25.54 7.28
CA GLY A 253 10.03 -26.64 6.49
C GLY A 253 8.71 -27.13 7.09
N ASP A 254 8.66 -28.41 7.43
CA ASP A 254 7.54 -29.08 8.09
C ASP A 254 7.72 -29.26 9.61
N THR A 255 8.84 -28.72 10.15
CA THR A 255 9.20 -28.90 11.56
C THR A 255 8.98 -27.62 12.36
N TRP A 256 8.31 -27.75 13.49
CA TRP A 256 8.20 -26.71 14.50
C TRP A 256 8.98 -27.08 15.74
N THR A 257 9.99 -26.30 16.09
CA THR A 257 10.79 -26.43 17.32
C THR A 257 10.38 -25.32 18.30
N ILE A 258 10.09 -25.67 19.55
CA ILE A 258 9.74 -24.76 20.63
C ILE A 258 10.74 -24.97 21.77
N GLY A 259 11.31 -23.89 22.31
CA GLY A 259 12.36 -23.90 23.32
C GLY A 259 13.76 -23.67 22.77
N GLY A 260 13.94 -23.75 21.44
CA GLY A 260 15.23 -23.58 20.77
C GLY A 260 15.14 -23.41 19.27
N ALA A 261 16.27 -23.53 18.60
CA ALA A 261 16.39 -23.47 17.16
C ALA A 261 16.10 -24.84 16.50
N PHE A 262 15.92 -24.83 15.19
CA PHE A 262 15.82 -26.07 14.41
C PHE A 262 17.06 -26.95 14.63
N GLY A 263 16.80 -28.20 14.99
CA GLY A 263 17.86 -29.18 15.28
C GLY A 263 18.30 -29.25 16.73
N ASP A 264 17.80 -28.38 17.62
CA ASP A 264 18.03 -28.50 19.05
C ASP A 264 17.29 -29.70 19.62
N THR A 265 17.97 -30.46 20.48
CA THR A 265 17.48 -31.71 21.07
C THR A 265 17.62 -31.72 22.59
N SER A 266 17.66 -30.56 23.23
CA SER A 266 17.75 -30.39 24.67
C SER A 266 16.69 -29.40 25.13
N ASP A 267 15.84 -29.83 26.05
CA ASP A 267 14.76 -29.02 26.63
C ASP A 267 13.84 -28.36 25.60
N THR A 268 13.59 -29.04 24.47
CA THR A 268 12.79 -28.52 23.35
C THR A 268 11.60 -29.42 23.03
N VAL A 269 10.61 -28.85 22.35
CA VAL A 269 9.51 -29.60 21.72
C VAL A 269 9.68 -29.52 20.21
N LYS A 270 9.70 -30.66 19.56
CA LYS A 270 9.70 -30.78 18.09
C LYS A 270 8.37 -31.37 17.63
N ILE A 271 7.79 -30.77 16.59
CA ILE A 271 6.58 -31.26 15.91
C ILE A 271 6.90 -31.31 14.42
N ASP A 272 6.83 -32.49 13.84
CA ASP A 272 7.08 -32.70 12.40
C ASP A 272 6.28 -33.87 11.82
N GLY A 273 6.63 -34.35 10.62
CA GLY A 273 5.96 -35.46 9.95
C GLY A 273 6.06 -36.78 10.69
N ASP A 274 7.07 -36.96 11.55
CA ASP A 274 7.27 -38.19 12.35
C ASP A 274 6.45 -38.15 13.65
N GLY A 275 5.91 -36.99 14.06
CA GLY A 275 5.09 -36.83 15.24
C GLY A 275 5.49 -35.70 16.17
N VAL A 276 5.35 -35.92 17.47
CA VAL A 276 5.69 -34.96 18.52
C VAL A 276 6.76 -35.53 19.42
N THR A 277 7.87 -34.82 19.58
CA THR A 277 8.93 -35.16 20.50
C THR A 277 9.13 -34.04 21.52
N ILE A 278 9.09 -34.39 22.79
CA ILE A 278 9.47 -33.50 23.90
C ILE A 278 10.81 -33.99 24.40
N PHE A 279 11.89 -33.31 24.05
CA PHE A 279 13.21 -33.66 24.50
C PHE A 279 13.40 -33.26 25.97
N GLY A 280 14.04 -34.14 26.74
CA GLY A 280 14.60 -33.79 28.04
C GLY A 280 15.90 -33.02 27.90
N ASN A 281 16.84 -33.25 28.76
CA ASN A 281 18.15 -32.61 28.74
C ASN A 281 19.08 -33.09 27.61
N ASP A 282 18.67 -34.08 26.82
CA ASP A 282 19.37 -34.58 25.63
C ASP A 282 18.40 -35.23 24.63
N ALA A 283 18.94 -35.68 23.49
CA ALA A 283 18.18 -36.30 22.42
C ALA A 283 17.62 -37.68 22.74
N SER A 284 18.08 -38.33 23.80
CA SER A 284 17.73 -39.71 24.16
C SER A 284 16.68 -39.79 25.25
N THR A 285 16.43 -38.66 25.94
CA THR A 285 15.44 -38.57 27.04
C THR A 285 14.25 -37.72 26.61
N GLY A 286 13.07 -38.01 27.16
CA GLY A 286 11.88 -37.22 26.87
C GLY A 286 10.62 -38.05 26.56
N VAL A 287 9.70 -37.41 25.83
CA VAL A 287 8.45 -38.04 25.36
C VAL A 287 8.43 -38.02 23.84
N PHE A 288 8.26 -39.15 23.22
CA PHE A 288 8.27 -39.37 21.78
C PHE A 288 6.90 -39.92 21.38
N VAL A 289 6.15 -39.17 20.60
CA VAL A 289 4.85 -39.58 20.07
C VAL A 289 4.98 -39.69 18.56
N THR A 290 4.89 -40.89 18.05
CA THR A 290 4.96 -41.21 16.62
C THR A 290 3.63 -41.87 16.17
N ASP A 291 3.50 -42.18 14.90
CA ASP A 291 2.37 -42.92 14.36
C ASP A 291 2.26 -44.35 14.91
N ASP A 292 3.40 -44.95 15.32
CA ASP A 292 3.46 -46.33 15.79
C ASP A 292 3.45 -46.47 17.33
N SER A 293 3.90 -45.44 18.07
CA SER A 293 4.08 -45.53 19.51
C SER A 293 4.10 -44.21 20.25
N VAL A 294 3.88 -44.33 21.59
CA VAL A 294 4.25 -43.29 22.57
C VAL A 294 5.32 -43.88 23.46
N GLU A 295 6.48 -43.22 23.51
CA GLU A 295 7.56 -43.58 24.39
C GLU A 295 7.89 -42.47 25.40
N ILE A 296 8.08 -42.83 26.66
CA ILE A 296 8.61 -41.92 27.69
C ILE A 296 9.93 -42.49 28.15
N LYS A 297 11.04 -41.77 27.93
CA LYS A 297 12.40 -42.23 28.19
C LYS A 297 13.05 -41.34 29.26
N SER A 298 13.62 -41.95 30.29
CA SER A 298 14.42 -41.28 31.30
C SER A 298 15.91 -41.54 31.17
N ASP A 299 16.31 -42.70 30.57
CA ASP A 299 17.69 -43.04 30.22
C ASP A 299 17.69 -43.81 28.90
N GLY A 300 17.40 -43.08 27.81
CA GLY A 300 17.39 -43.65 26.47
C GLY A 300 16.49 -44.89 26.38
N ASP A 301 17.07 -46.00 25.90
CA ASP A 301 16.36 -47.26 25.78
C ASP A 301 16.47 -48.15 27.04
N ASN A 302 17.29 -47.74 28.03
CA ASN A 302 17.50 -48.50 29.27
C ASN A 302 16.26 -48.37 30.19
N ASP A 303 15.78 -47.13 30.36
CA ASP A 303 14.63 -46.88 31.24
C ASP A 303 13.55 -46.16 30.43
N LYS A 304 12.53 -46.93 30.05
CA LYS A 304 11.41 -46.38 29.24
C LYS A 304 10.07 -47.03 29.49
N LEU A 305 9.05 -46.26 29.17
CA LEU A 305 7.69 -46.76 28.96
C LEU A 305 7.37 -46.68 27.46
N THR A 306 6.92 -47.77 26.87
CA THR A 306 6.47 -47.82 25.49
C THR A 306 5.01 -48.22 25.44
N LEU A 307 4.19 -47.45 24.73
CA LEU A 307 2.80 -47.75 24.38
C LEU A 307 2.71 -47.87 22.85
N ASN A 308 2.27 -49.00 22.37
CA ASN A 308 2.07 -49.24 20.95
C ASN A 308 0.87 -50.18 20.69
N ASN A 309 0.69 -50.59 19.44
CA ASN A 309 -0.43 -51.49 19.05
C ASN A 309 -0.35 -52.88 19.71
N SER A 310 0.79 -53.29 20.25
CA SER A 310 0.99 -54.54 20.96
C SER A 310 0.75 -54.46 22.47
N GLY A 311 0.57 -53.23 23.00
CA GLY A 311 0.29 -52.99 24.41
C GLY A 311 1.27 -52.00 25.05
N MET A 312 1.48 -52.19 26.35
CA MET A 312 2.39 -51.36 27.17
C MET A 312 3.59 -52.21 27.64
N VAL A 313 4.77 -51.66 27.48
CA VAL A 313 6.02 -52.27 27.96
C VAL A 313 6.76 -51.28 28.84
N VAL A 314 7.21 -51.73 30.02
CA VAL A 314 8.10 -51.01 30.90
C VAL A 314 9.45 -51.67 30.91
N THR A 315 10.50 -50.91 30.62
CA THR A 315 11.89 -51.33 30.59
C THR A 315 12.65 -50.61 31.68
N ALA A 316 13.45 -51.31 32.48
CA ALA A 316 14.39 -50.74 33.43
C ALA A 316 15.72 -51.47 33.32
N ASP A 317 16.85 -50.74 33.39
CA ASP A 317 18.21 -51.26 33.21
C ASP A 317 18.37 -52.10 31.96
N GLY A 318 17.71 -51.68 30.85
CA GLY A 318 17.73 -52.39 29.56
C GLY A 318 16.92 -53.70 29.51
N SER A 319 16.20 -54.07 30.55
CA SER A 319 15.42 -55.29 30.61
C SER A 319 13.95 -54.99 30.81
N THR A 320 13.06 -55.76 30.16
CA THR A 320 11.61 -55.63 30.35
C THR A 320 11.20 -56.09 31.74
N VAL A 321 10.67 -55.17 32.55
CA VAL A 321 10.21 -55.43 33.92
C VAL A 321 8.70 -55.62 34.02
N ALA A 322 7.98 -55.07 33.08
CA ALA A 322 6.52 -55.29 32.95
C ALA A 322 6.09 -55.23 31.51
N SER A 323 5.13 -56.08 31.14
CA SER A 323 4.49 -56.06 29.80
C SER A 323 3.03 -56.37 29.93
N PHE A 324 2.19 -55.53 29.31
CA PHE A 324 0.75 -55.68 29.26
C PHE A 324 0.37 -55.74 27.78
N GLY A 325 -0.04 -56.94 27.32
CA GLY A 325 -0.44 -57.09 25.92
C GLY A 325 -1.79 -56.40 25.60
N SER A 326 -2.20 -56.50 24.34
CA SER A 326 -3.47 -55.92 23.84
C SER A 326 -4.73 -56.51 24.49
N THR A 327 -4.61 -57.61 25.24
CA THR A 327 -5.71 -58.20 26.00
C THR A 327 -5.30 -58.28 27.46
N VAL A 328 -5.87 -57.41 28.30
CA VAL A 328 -5.77 -57.48 29.75
C VAL A 328 -7.04 -58.22 30.22
N THR A 329 -6.88 -59.45 30.69
CA THR A 329 -7.93 -60.15 31.43
C THR A 329 -7.71 -59.85 32.92
N ILE A 330 -8.66 -59.13 33.51
CA ILE A 330 -8.71 -58.85 34.96
C ILE A 330 -9.48 -59.97 35.64
#